data_d3f9873916716311879f414c9c6fc47f
#
_entry.id   d3f9873916716311879f414c9c6fc47f
#
_cell.length_a   1.000
_cell.length_b   1.000
_cell.length_c   1.000
_cell.angle_alpha   90.00
_cell.angle_beta   90.00
_cell.angle_gamma   90.00
#
_symmetry.space_group_name_H-M   'P 1'
#
loop_
_entity.id
_entity.type
_entity.pdbx_description
1 polymer ?
#
loop_
_entity_poly.entity_id
_entity_poly.type
_entity_poly.pdbx_seq_one_letter_code
_entity_poly.pdbx_strand_id
1 'polypeptide(L)'
;MVDFYGYDPVKKLYYYASHEESPLEKYIYSIDLKGKKKKLTPTKGWNEAEFSKSFKYYINIVSNADMPHVYTLYAANGKAVRTLEDNAALKTKLADYDVAKKEFIQIPAADGTTMLNAWLMKPVDFDASKAYPLLIIQ
;
A
#
# COMPACT_ATOMS: atom_id res chain seq x y z
N MET A 1 -4.82 -7.53 10.15
CA MET A 1 -3.41 -7.69 10.61
C MET A 1 -2.87 -6.31 11.01
N VAL A 2 -2.08 -6.24 12.07
CA VAL A 2 -1.45 -4.99 12.55
C VAL A 2 0.04 -5.25 12.69
N ASP A 3 0.86 -4.39 12.10
CA ASP A 3 2.31 -4.45 12.25
C ASP A 3 2.75 -3.35 13.22
N PHE A 4 3.32 -3.74 14.33
CA PHE A 4 3.75 -2.80 15.37
C PHE A 4 5.19 -2.34 15.11
N TYR A 5 5.41 -1.01 15.04
CA TYR A 5 6.73 -0.41 14.82
C TYR A 5 7.42 0.04 16.11
N GLY A 6 6.67 0.38 17.16
CA GLY A 6 7.26 0.74 18.45
C GLY A 6 6.49 1.81 19.19
N TYR A 7 7.06 2.20 20.34
CA TYR A 7 6.51 3.20 21.26
C TYR A 7 7.51 4.33 21.47
N ASP A 8 7.06 5.57 21.27
CA ASP A 8 7.80 6.79 21.61
C ASP A 8 7.47 7.20 23.05
N PRO A 9 8.39 7.01 24.02
CA PRO A 9 8.13 7.33 25.42
C PRO A 9 8.03 8.84 25.70
N VAL A 10 8.62 9.66 24.84
CA VAL A 10 8.61 11.13 24.98
C VAL A 10 7.24 11.69 24.60
N LYS A 11 6.71 11.26 23.46
CA LYS A 11 5.40 11.69 22.94
C LYS A 11 4.25 10.84 23.45
N LYS A 12 4.55 9.68 24.09
CA LYS A 12 3.56 8.68 24.54
C LYS A 12 2.67 8.20 23.38
N LEU A 13 3.31 7.89 22.24
CA LEU A 13 2.65 7.44 21.02
C LEU A 13 3.13 6.04 20.63
N TYR A 14 2.19 5.19 20.27
CA TYR A 14 2.45 3.94 19.56
C TYR A 14 2.37 4.17 18.06
N TYR A 15 3.25 3.51 17.30
CA TYR A 15 3.26 3.53 15.85
C TYR A 15 3.00 2.13 15.30
N TYR A 16 2.10 2.03 14.33
CA TYR A 16 1.70 0.76 13.75
C TYR A 16 1.21 0.93 12.31
N ALA A 17 1.18 -0.18 11.55
CA ALA A 17 0.49 -0.23 10.28
C ALA A 17 -0.74 -1.13 10.37
N SER A 18 -1.76 -0.83 9.58
CA SER A 18 -3.01 -1.57 9.58
C SER A 18 -3.71 -1.50 8.22
N HIS A 19 -4.55 -2.52 7.96
CA HIS A 19 -5.46 -2.64 6.82
C HIS A 19 -6.90 -2.23 7.17
N GLU A 20 -7.09 -1.41 8.20
CA GLU A 20 -8.42 -1.12 8.75
C GLU A 20 -9.34 -0.35 7.80
N GLU A 21 -8.80 0.36 6.81
CA GLU A 21 -9.59 1.08 5.81
C GLU A 21 -9.96 0.21 4.60
N SER A 22 -9.06 -0.72 4.22
CA SER A 22 -9.27 -1.61 3.08
C SER A 22 -8.33 -2.81 3.17
N PRO A 23 -8.76 -4.02 2.84
CA PRO A 23 -7.87 -5.18 2.77
C PRO A 23 -6.82 -5.07 1.66
N LEU A 24 -7.00 -4.16 0.70
CA LEU A 24 -6.11 -3.92 -0.42
C LEU A 24 -5.07 -2.81 -0.15
N GLU A 25 -5.17 -2.14 0.99
CA GLU A 25 -4.33 -1.00 1.34
C GLU A 25 -3.78 -1.15 2.76
N LYS A 26 -2.57 -0.67 2.97
CA LYS A 26 -1.91 -0.66 4.27
C LYS A 26 -1.44 0.76 4.57
N TYR A 27 -1.78 1.26 5.75
CA TYR A 27 -1.44 2.63 6.16
C TYR A 27 -0.73 2.66 7.50
N ILE A 28 0.08 3.70 7.72
CA ILE A 28 0.79 3.93 8.97
C ILE A 28 -0.02 4.88 9.85
N TYR A 29 -0.12 4.52 11.12
CA TYR A 29 -0.84 5.28 12.14
C TYR A 29 0.03 5.53 13.36
N SER A 30 -0.33 6.59 14.09
CA SER A 30 0.04 6.77 15.49
C SER A 30 -1.21 6.77 16.35
N ILE A 31 -1.09 6.26 17.59
CA ILE A 31 -2.16 6.27 18.57
C ILE A 31 -1.59 6.64 19.95
N ASP A 32 -2.27 7.51 20.68
CA ASP A 32 -1.90 7.87 22.04
C ASP A 32 -2.52 6.93 23.08
N LEU A 33 -2.13 7.11 24.34
CA LEU A 33 -2.64 6.31 25.48
C LEU A 33 -4.15 6.52 25.74
N LYS A 34 -4.76 7.55 25.16
CA LYS A 34 -6.20 7.84 25.26
C LYS A 34 -6.98 7.25 24.09
N GLY A 35 -6.32 6.55 23.15
CA GLY A 35 -6.94 5.97 21.98
C GLY A 35 -7.11 6.95 20.81
N LYS A 36 -6.58 8.17 20.89
CA LYS A 36 -6.66 9.13 19.79
C LYS A 36 -5.69 8.70 18.66
N LYS A 37 -6.27 8.29 17.58
CA LYS A 37 -5.58 7.79 16.38
C LYS A 37 -5.34 8.90 15.36
N LYS A 38 -4.19 8.84 14.69
CA LYS A 38 -3.85 9.69 13.55
C LYS A 38 -3.21 8.88 12.44
N LYS A 39 -3.75 8.99 11.22
CA LYS A 39 -3.14 8.47 9.99
C LYS A 39 -1.94 9.33 9.61
N LEU A 40 -0.80 8.70 9.32
CA LEU A 40 0.46 9.38 9.02
C LEU A 40 0.80 9.37 7.54
N THR A 41 0.31 8.37 6.79
CA THR A 41 0.58 8.21 5.35
C THR A 41 -0.64 8.60 4.53
N PRO A 42 -0.51 9.58 3.60
CA PRO A 42 -1.63 10.04 2.78
C PRO A 42 -1.82 9.20 1.51
N THR A 43 -0.76 8.53 1.03
CA THR A 43 -0.75 7.87 -0.28
C THR A 43 -1.42 6.50 -0.21
N LYS A 44 -2.35 6.27 -1.12
CA LYS A 44 -3.00 4.97 -1.31
C LYS A 44 -2.01 3.93 -1.79
N GLY A 45 -2.12 2.72 -1.22
CA GLY A 45 -1.31 1.58 -1.56
C GLY A 45 -0.78 0.85 -0.33
N TRP A 46 0.26 0.08 -0.55
CA TRP A 46 0.94 -0.67 0.48
C TRP A 46 2.03 0.21 1.09
N ASN A 47 1.80 0.71 2.29
CA ASN A 47 2.75 1.56 3.02
C ASN A 47 3.47 0.75 4.10
N GLU A 48 4.79 0.86 4.13
CA GLU A 48 5.66 0.34 5.17
C GLU A 48 6.51 1.47 5.73
N ALA A 49 6.98 1.33 6.96
CA ALA A 49 7.77 2.35 7.59
C ALA A 49 8.98 1.79 8.34
N GLU A 50 10.09 2.48 8.22
CA GLU A 50 11.28 2.28 9.05
C GLU A 50 11.48 3.49 9.95
N PHE A 51 11.25 3.33 11.25
CA PHE A 51 11.38 4.40 12.22
C PHE A 51 12.82 4.54 12.72
N SER A 52 13.26 5.78 12.88
CA SER A 52 14.50 6.07 13.61
C SER A 52 14.37 5.63 15.08
N LYS A 53 15.47 5.26 15.72
CA LYS A 53 15.50 4.86 17.14
C LYS A 53 14.88 5.90 18.08
N SER A 54 14.95 7.17 17.72
CA SER A 54 14.38 8.29 18.52
C SER A 54 12.92 8.60 18.16
N PHE A 55 12.30 7.88 17.23
CA PHE A 55 10.95 8.17 16.71
C PHE A 55 10.73 9.62 16.25
N LYS A 56 11.82 10.32 15.84
CA LYS A 56 11.71 11.68 15.27
C LYS A 56 11.37 11.67 13.80
N TYR A 57 11.83 10.64 13.09
CA TYR A 57 11.67 10.47 11.65
C TYR A 57 11.33 9.03 11.31
N TYR A 58 10.73 8.83 10.14
CA TYR A 58 10.60 7.52 9.51
C TYR A 58 10.74 7.63 8.00
N ILE A 59 11.24 6.55 7.38
CA ILE A 59 11.19 6.38 5.93
C ILE A 59 9.90 5.63 5.64
N ASN A 60 9.03 6.21 4.84
CA ASN A 60 7.87 5.53 4.28
C ASN A 60 8.24 4.92 2.93
N ILE A 61 7.91 3.65 2.75
CA ILE A 61 8.05 2.92 1.50
C ILE A 61 6.64 2.62 1.03
N VAL A 62 6.24 3.18 -0.09
CA VAL A 62 4.90 2.99 -0.65
C VAL A 62 4.95 2.47 -2.06
N SER A 63 4.09 1.51 -2.37
CA SER A 63 3.86 1.01 -3.73
C SER A 63 2.39 0.63 -3.92
N ASN A 64 1.98 0.45 -5.17
CA ASN A 64 0.70 -0.14 -5.53
C ASN A 64 0.83 -0.88 -6.89
N ALA A 65 -0.29 -1.36 -7.42
CA ALA A 65 -0.29 -2.15 -8.67
C ALA A 65 0.29 -1.40 -9.88
N ASP A 66 0.20 -0.06 -9.89
CA ASP A 66 0.61 0.81 -11.01
C ASP A 66 1.82 1.68 -10.66
N MET A 67 2.34 1.59 -9.44
CA MET A 67 3.40 2.46 -8.95
C MET A 67 4.51 1.64 -8.28
N PRO A 68 5.75 1.68 -8.81
CA PRO A 68 6.90 1.11 -8.13
C PRO A 68 7.13 1.78 -6.77
N HIS A 69 7.98 1.17 -5.94
CA HIS A 69 8.29 1.69 -4.62
C HIS A 69 8.78 3.15 -4.67
N VAL A 70 8.20 3.97 -3.83
CA VAL A 70 8.64 5.34 -3.57
C VAL A 70 9.07 5.45 -2.12
N TYR A 71 10.25 6.01 -1.90
CA TYR A 71 10.86 6.15 -0.59
C TYR A 71 10.85 7.62 -0.19
N THR A 72 10.17 7.95 0.90
CA THR A 72 10.05 9.32 1.38
C THR A 72 10.38 9.40 2.86
N LEU A 73 11.25 10.34 3.21
CA LEU A 73 11.54 10.67 4.61
C LEU A 73 10.42 11.57 5.15
N TYR A 74 9.85 11.15 6.27
CA TYR A 74 8.85 11.89 7.03
C TYR A 74 9.32 12.23 8.43
N ALA A 75 8.89 13.36 8.95
CA ALA A 75 8.87 13.60 10.39
C ALA A 75 7.76 12.74 11.02
N ALA A 76 7.92 12.36 12.29
CA ALA A 76 7.00 11.47 12.99
C ALA A 76 5.56 12.02 13.14
N ASN A 77 5.34 13.30 12.86
CA ASN A 77 4.01 13.91 12.80
C ASN A 77 3.28 13.71 11.45
N GLY A 78 3.91 13.00 10.49
CA GLY A 78 3.39 12.75 9.16
C GLY A 78 3.72 13.84 8.13
N LYS A 79 4.54 14.85 8.47
CA LYS A 79 4.99 15.86 7.50
C LYS A 79 6.13 15.29 6.65
N ALA A 80 5.96 15.29 5.32
CA ALA A 80 7.02 14.92 4.40
C ALA A 80 8.20 15.90 4.51
N VAL A 81 9.42 15.35 4.58
CA VAL A 81 10.67 16.10 4.63
C VAL A 81 11.29 16.16 3.23
N ARG A 82 11.49 14.99 2.62
CA ARG A 82 11.97 14.88 1.24
C ARG A 82 11.72 13.49 0.68
N THR A 83 11.57 13.39 -0.63
CA THR A 83 11.65 12.12 -1.35
C THR A 83 13.10 11.68 -1.44
N LEU A 84 13.37 10.43 -1.13
CA LEU A 84 14.69 9.81 -1.21
C LEU A 84 14.88 9.14 -2.57
N GLU A 85 13.84 8.43 -3.04
CA GLU A 85 13.80 7.76 -4.33
C GLU A 85 12.35 7.70 -4.81
N ASP A 86 12.08 8.18 -6.03
CA ASP A 86 10.75 8.16 -6.66
C ASP A 86 10.63 7.16 -7.81
N ASN A 87 11.74 6.51 -8.15
CA ASN A 87 11.83 5.55 -9.26
C ASN A 87 11.35 6.12 -10.61
N ALA A 88 11.55 7.43 -10.85
CA ALA A 88 11.13 8.08 -12.10
C ALA A 88 11.77 7.44 -13.34
N ALA A 89 13.05 7.06 -13.26
CA ALA A 89 13.74 6.38 -14.36
C ALA A 89 13.13 5.00 -14.66
N LEU A 90 12.74 4.25 -13.62
CA LEU A 90 12.05 2.96 -13.78
C LEU A 90 10.67 3.17 -14.40
N LYS A 91 9.90 4.16 -13.97
CA LYS A 91 8.60 4.49 -14.56
C LYS A 91 8.71 4.82 -16.05
N THR A 92 9.73 5.60 -16.42
CA THR A 92 9.99 5.93 -17.82
C THR A 92 10.29 4.67 -18.62
N LYS A 93 11.15 3.79 -18.11
CA LYS A 93 11.45 2.52 -18.81
C LYS A 93 10.25 1.59 -18.91
N LEU A 94 9.41 1.52 -17.86
CA LEU A 94 8.20 0.69 -17.88
C LEU A 94 7.17 1.19 -18.90
N ALA A 95 7.17 2.49 -19.21
CA ALA A 95 6.29 3.06 -20.22
C ALA A 95 6.63 2.62 -21.66
N ASP A 96 7.86 2.10 -21.88
CA ASP A 96 8.29 1.54 -23.17
C ASP A 96 7.79 0.10 -23.38
N TYR A 97 7.17 -0.50 -22.39
CA TYR A 97 6.66 -1.87 -22.42
C TYR A 97 5.15 -1.90 -22.27
N ASP A 98 4.52 -2.74 -23.05
CA ASP A 98 3.12 -3.08 -22.89
C ASP A 98 2.98 -4.05 -21.69
N VAL A 99 2.72 -3.51 -20.51
CA VAL A 99 2.55 -4.30 -19.29
C VAL A 99 1.07 -4.50 -18.99
N ALA A 100 0.66 -5.75 -18.84
CA ALA A 100 -0.71 -6.10 -18.43
C ALA A 100 -1.01 -5.51 -17.06
N LYS A 101 -2.12 -4.79 -16.94
CA LYS A 101 -2.54 -4.15 -15.67
C LYS A 101 -3.34 -5.09 -14.80
N LYS A 102 -3.21 -4.94 -13.49
CA LYS A 102 -4.09 -5.59 -12.52
C LYS A 102 -5.41 -4.82 -12.42
N GLU A 103 -6.50 -5.50 -12.71
CA GLU A 103 -7.86 -5.00 -12.49
C GLU A 103 -8.37 -5.58 -11.18
N PHE A 104 -8.62 -4.74 -10.17
CA PHE A 104 -9.24 -5.18 -8.92
C PHE A 104 -10.73 -5.32 -9.10
N ILE A 105 -11.27 -6.50 -8.80
CA ILE A 105 -12.66 -6.86 -8.98
C ILE A 105 -13.22 -7.48 -7.71
N GLN A 106 -14.53 -7.56 -7.64
CA GLN A 106 -15.21 -8.36 -6.63
C GLN A 106 -16.03 -9.46 -7.31
N ILE A 107 -15.91 -10.67 -6.79
CA ILE A 107 -16.66 -11.82 -7.28
C ILE A 107 -17.51 -12.41 -6.15
N PRO A 108 -18.74 -12.84 -6.42
CA PRO A 108 -19.56 -13.49 -5.40
C PRO A 108 -18.95 -14.84 -5.02
N ALA A 109 -18.94 -15.14 -3.73
CA ALA A 109 -18.62 -16.46 -3.22
C ALA A 109 -19.73 -17.47 -3.51
N ALA A 110 -19.48 -18.75 -3.23
CA ALA A 110 -20.45 -19.82 -3.46
C ALA A 110 -21.77 -19.66 -2.65
N ASP A 111 -21.74 -18.89 -1.55
CA ASP A 111 -22.93 -18.55 -0.75
C ASP A 111 -23.85 -17.50 -1.41
N GLY A 112 -23.43 -16.88 -2.52
CA GLY A 112 -24.14 -15.86 -3.26
C GLY A 112 -24.29 -14.51 -2.54
N THR A 113 -23.76 -14.36 -1.33
CA THR A 113 -23.88 -13.16 -0.48
C THR A 113 -22.55 -12.50 -0.16
N THR A 114 -21.51 -13.28 0.05
CA THR A 114 -20.16 -12.78 0.35
C THR A 114 -19.45 -12.35 -0.92
N MET A 115 -18.93 -11.12 -0.94
CA MET A 115 -18.11 -10.62 -2.04
C MET A 115 -16.63 -10.84 -1.73
N LEU A 116 -15.95 -11.56 -2.60
CA LEU A 116 -14.51 -11.82 -2.51
C LEU A 116 -13.75 -10.77 -3.31
N ASN A 117 -12.71 -10.19 -2.69
CA ASN A 117 -11.78 -9.34 -3.43
C ASN A 117 -10.86 -10.22 -4.28
N ALA A 118 -10.75 -9.87 -5.54
CA ALA A 118 -9.89 -10.56 -6.50
C ALA A 118 -9.17 -9.54 -7.38
N TRP A 119 -8.18 -9.99 -8.11
CA TRP A 119 -7.56 -9.23 -9.19
C TRP A 119 -7.49 -10.11 -10.44
N LEU A 120 -7.60 -9.47 -11.58
CA LEU A 120 -7.51 -10.08 -12.90
C LEU A 120 -6.43 -9.39 -13.71
N MET A 121 -5.62 -10.17 -14.41
CA MET A 121 -4.71 -9.68 -15.45
C MET A 121 -5.13 -10.28 -16.79
N LYS A 122 -5.44 -9.41 -17.73
CA LYS A 122 -5.73 -9.78 -19.10
C LYS A 122 -4.48 -9.61 -19.96
N PRO A 123 -4.31 -10.39 -21.06
CA PRO A 123 -3.30 -10.07 -22.07
C PRO A 123 -3.43 -8.63 -22.54
N VAL A 124 -2.32 -8.03 -22.97
CA VAL A 124 -2.30 -6.63 -23.45
C VAL A 124 -3.20 -6.44 -24.66
N ASP A 125 -3.25 -7.45 -25.52
CA ASP A 125 -4.07 -7.53 -26.72
C ASP A 125 -5.41 -8.26 -26.49
N PHE A 126 -5.96 -8.18 -25.27
CA PHE A 126 -7.18 -8.88 -24.91
C PHE A 126 -8.37 -8.51 -25.80
N ASP A 127 -8.98 -9.54 -26.38
CA ASP A 127 -10.16 -9.44 -27.22
C ASP A 127 -11.30 -10.24 -26.59
N ALA A 128 -12.36 -9.57 -26.14
CA ALA A 128 -13.48 -10.20 -25.46
C ALA A 128 -14.27 -11.21 -26.33
N SER A 129 -14.05 -11.22 -27.66
CA SER A 129 -14.65 -12.20 -28.58
C SER A 129 -13.89 -13.52 -28.63
N LYS A 130 -12.70 -13.60 -28.01
CA LYS A 130 -11.84 -14.79 -28.02
C LYS A 130 -11.90 -15.51 -26.67
N ALA A 131 -11.67 -16.81 -26.72
CA ALA A 131 -11.48 -17.62 -25.51
C ALA A 131 -9.99 -17.65 -25.13
N TYR A 132 -9.71 -17.52 -23.82
CA TYR A 132 -8.37 -17.55 -23.25
C TYR A 132 -8.29 -18.62 -22.17
N PRO A 133 -7.14 -19.31 -22.02
CA PRO A 133 -6.92 -20.14 -20.86
C PRO A 133 -6.90 -19.30 -19.58
N LEU A 134 -7.53 -19.75 -18.50
CA LEU A 134 -7.58 -19.08 -17.21
C LEU A 134 -6.67 -19.80 -16.21
N LEU A 135 -5.74 -19.06 -15.60
CA LEU A 135 -4.95 -19.50 -14.47
C LEU A 135 -5.51 -18.86 -13.19
N ILE A 136 -5.95 -19.69 -12.25
CA ILE A 136 -6.43 -19.23 -10.92
C ILE A 136 -5.34 -19.53 -9.90
N ILE A 137 -4.98 -18.51 -9.10
CA ILE A 137 -4.05 -18.61 -7.97
C ILE A 137 -4.83 -18.19 -6.72
N GLN A 138 -4.84 -19.08 -5.71
CA GLN A 138 -5.55 -18.87 -4.46
C GLN A 138 -4.56 -18.94 -3.27
#